data_30b352908dc566ce06fe9ff6e9f72fd0
#
_entry.id   30b352908dc566ce06fe9ff6e9f72fd0
#
_cell.length_a   1.000
_cell.length_b   1.000
_cell.length_c   1.000
_cell.angle_alpha   90.00
_cell.angle_beta   90.00
_cell.angle_gamma   90.00
#
_symmetry.space_group_name_H-M   'P 1'
#
loop_
_entity.id
_entity.type
_entity.pdbx_description
1 polymer ?
#
loop_
_entity_poly.entity_id
_entity_poly.type
_entity_poly.pdbx_seq_one_letter_code
_entity_poly.pdbx_strand_id
1 'polypeptide(L)'
;MQADRLCNARRLYATERMVLIMKYLVLIPDGMADEPIAELGGKTPMQAADKPTMDKLAAMSRVGTVLNVPAGMVPESDTANMAILSFDPKVYSKGRSPLEAVSMGIDMKPGDVAVRCNTVTLSDEIPGQPYEERVMLDHSADEISTEEADALIKTLNENLADESRHFYTGVSYRHCLIWNGADDSYDFARPHNIIGQKIGEYLPDKKLAGGYRKLMEEGTKLLEHHPVNEARRARGLKPANAIWLWSAGKKPALPSFRNKFGLNATVVSAVDLIKGIGLCAGMNVVNVEGATGNIHTNFKGKADAAIDAFKNGSDLVYVHVEAPDECGHRAETENKVLSIELIDKKILAPVLEYLESCGDDFGVMVLPDHPTPVRLRTHTSAPVPYFMYSSQKKADGVSCFTEATAEAKNAFMPDGSKLMQSFIDYCEK
;
A
#
# COMPACT_ATOMS: atom_id res chain seq x y z
N MET A 1 10.62 -14.62 -32.45
CA MET A 1 10.51 -16.03 -32.95
C MET A 1 10.23 -17.08 -31.87
N GLN A 2 10.65 -16.93 -30.63
CA GLN A 2 10.34 -17.91 -29.55
C GLN A 2 9.01 -17.59 -28.84
N ALA A 3 8.65 -16.31 -28.71
CA ALA A 3 7.38 -15.86 -28.13
C ALA A 3 6.17 -16.23 -29.00
N ASP A 4 6.30 -16.13 -30.33
CA ASP A 4 5.24 -16.52 -31.28
C ASP A 4 4.97 -18.04 -31.30
N ARG A 5 5.96 -18.86 -30.96
CA ARG A 5 5.78 -20.31 -30.86
C ARG A 5 5.01 -20.75 -29.60
N LEU A 6 5.13 -20.01 -28.50
CA LEU A 6 4.37 -20.28 -27.26
C LEU A 6 2.90 -19.88 -27.38
N CYS A 7 2.61 -18.80 -28.10
CA CYS A 7 1.24 -18.39 -28.40
C CYS A 7 0.56 -19.40 -29.33
N ASN A 8 1.26 -19.90 -30.37
CA ASN A 8 0.75 -20.92 -31.29
C ASN A 8 0.65 -22.33 -30.69
N ALA A 9 1.52 -22.69 -29.73
CA ALA A 9 1.43 -23.99 -29.06
C ALA A 9 0.17 -24.10 -28.16
N ARG A 10 -0.27 -23.00 -27.55
CA ARG A 10 -1.56 -22.97 -26.80
C ARG A 10 -2.79 -23.07 -27.72
N ARG A 11 -2.71 -22.60 -28.99
CA ARG A 11 -3.79 -22.76 -30.00
C ARG A 11 -3.94 -24.19 -30.51
N LEU A 12 -2.91 -25.04 -30.44
CA LEU A 12 -2.93 -26.40 -30.99
C LEU A 12 -3.47 -27.48 -30.04
N TYR A 13 -3.67 -27.16 -28.74
CA TYR A 13 -4.27 -28.09 -27.75
C TYR A 13 -5.73 -27.79 -27.41
N ALA A 14 -6.38 -26.87 -28.11
CA ALA A 14 -7.76 -26.46 -27.88
C ALA A 14 -8.71 -26.88 -29.04
N THR A 15 -8.75 -28.15 -29.32
CA THR A 15 -9.95 -28.73 -29.96
C THR A 15 -10.87 -29.26 -28.89
N GLU A 16 -11.53 -28.36 -28.18
CA GLU A 16 -12.86 -28.49 -27.56
C GLU A 16 -13.02 -27.32 -26.55
N ARG A 17 -13.75 -26.27 -26.98
CA ARG A 17 -13.98 -24.97 -26.33
C ARG A 17 -12.75 -24.07 -26.29
N MET A 18 -12.66 -23.09 -27.18
CA MET A 18 -11.93 -21.85 -26.89
C MET A 18 -12.49 -21.29 -25.58
N VAL A 19 -11.82 -21.54 -24.47
CA VAL A 19 -12.03 -20.76 -23.25
C VAL A 19 -11.44 -19.39 -23.59
N LEU A 20 -12.29 -18.44 -23.97
CA LEU A 20 -11.93 -17.04 -24.07
C LEU A 20 -11.39 -16.65 -22.69
N ILE A 21 -10.08 -16.36 -22.62
CA ILE A 21 -9.43 -15.97 -21.36
C ILE A 21 -9.79 -14.50 -21.15
N MET A 22 -10.68 -14.25 -20.18
CA MET A 22 -11.02 -12.89 -19.77
C MET A 22 -9.80 -12.23 -19.12
N LYS A 23 -9.47 -11.01 -19.54
CA LYS A 23 -8.45 -10.17 -18.90
C LYS A 23 -9.12 -9.19 -17.93
N TYR A 24 -8.54 -8.99 -16.77
CA TYR A 24 -9.11 -8.12 -15.74
C TYR A 24 -8.13 -7.02 -15.36
N LEU A 25 -8.52 -5.77 -15.56
CA LEU A 25 -7.82 -4.61 -15.01
C LEU A 25 -8.56 -4.11 -13.76
N VAL A 26 -7.87 -4.02 -12.64
CA VAL A 26 -8.34 -3.33 -11.44
C VAL A 26 -7.44 -2.13 -11.20
N LEU A 27 -8.00 -0.93 -11.29
CA LEU A 27 -7.27 0.32 -11.11
C LEU A 27 -7.74 1.01 -9.83
N ILE A 28 -6.82 1.27 -8.94
CA ILE A 28 -7.04 1.92 -7.66
C ILE A 28 -6.34 3.28 -7.64
N PRO A 29 -7.03 4.37 -7.97
CA PRO A 29 -6.61 5.73 -7.65
C PRO A 29 -6.80 5.96 -6.16
N ASP A 30 -5.78 5.63 -5.34
CA ASP A 30 -5.82 5.68 -3.89
C ASP A 30 -6.26 7.05 -3.38
N GLY A 31 -7.19 7.07 -2.44
CA GLY A 31 -7.68 8.29 -1.82
C GLY A 31 -8.40 9.27 -2.77
N MET A 32 -8.76 8.86 -4.01
CA MET A 32 -9.32 9.76 -5.03
C MET A 32 -10.62 10.44 -4.61
N ALA A 33 -11.48 9.75 -3.86
CA ALA A 33 -12.75 10.31 -3.41
C ALA A 33 -12.58 11.42 -2.38
N ASP A 34 -13.44 12.44 -2.44
CA ASP A 34 -13.36 13.64 -1.61
C ASP A 34 -14.74 14.26 -1.38
N GLU A 35 -14.76 15.30 -0.54
CA GLU A 35 -15.88 16.20 -0.32
C GLU A 35 -15.85 17.37 -1.32
N PRO A 36 -16.98 18.10 -1.51
CA PRO A 36 -16.98 19.34 -2.28
C PRO A 36 -16.03 20.40 -1.70
N ILE A 37 -15.16 20.96 -2.55
CA ILE A 37 -14.12 21.92 -2.17
C ILE A 37 -14.46 23.31 -2.71
N ALA A 38 -14.44 24.34 -1.85
CA ALA A 38 -14.79 25.71 -2.22
C ALA A 38 -13.91 26.28 -3.35
N GLU A 39 -12.60 26.00 -3.33
CA GLU A 39 -11.62 26.40 -4.34
C GLU A 39 -11.91 25.80 -5.72
N LEU A 40 -12.61 24.68 -5.79
CA LEU A 40 -13.09 24.04 -7.02
C LEU A 40 -14.51 24.47 -7.42
N GLY A 41 -15.02 25.55 -6.82
CA GLY A 41 -16.38 26.03 -7.05
C GLY A 41 -17.46 25.09 -6.51
N GLY A 42 -17.17 24.38 -5.41
CA GLY A 42 -18.07 23.43 -4.76
C GLY A 42 -18.10 22.05 -5.42
N LYS A 43 -17.15 21.75 -6.28
CA LYS A 43 -16.96 20.42 -6.88
C LYS A 43 -16.00 19.56 -6.06
N THR A 44 -16.15 18.23 -6.14
CA THR A 44 -15.11 17.32 -5.69
C THR A 44 -13.95 17.27 -6.71
N PRO A 45 -12.74 16.80 -6.32
CA PRO A 45 -11.67 16.56 -7.28
C PRO A 45 -12.08 15.64 -8.44
N MET A 46 -12.88 14.60 -8.19
CA MET A 46 -13.42 13.73 -9.24
C MET A 46 -14.36 14.47 -10.21
N GLN A 47 -15.14 15.45 -9.71
CA GLN A 47 -16.01 16.28 -10.55
C GLN A 47 -15.25 17.35 -11.33
N ALA A 48 -14.10 17.79 -10.84
CA ALA A 48 -13.29 18.83 -11.48
C ALA A 48 -12.33 18.26 -12.54
N ALA A 49 -11.86 17.01 -12.36
CA ALA A 49 -10.87 16.39 -13.21
C ALA A 49 -11.41 16.04 -14.62
N ASP A 50 -10.58 16.32 -15.65
CA ASP A 50 -10.78 15.85 -17.01
C ASP A 50 -10.31 14.40 -17.17
N LYS A 51 -11.28 13.46 -17.17
CA LYS A 51 -11.05 12.01 -17.12
C LYS A 51 -11.90 11.25 -18.15
N PRO A 52 -11.75 11.58 -19.45
CA PRO A 52 -12.63 11.10 -20.50
C PRO A 52 -12.66 9.59 -20.66
N THR A 53 -11.58 8.88 -20.31
CA THR A 53 -11.54 7.42 -20.41
C THR A 53 -12.38 6.77 -19.31
N MET A 54 -12.25 7.24 -18.05
CA MET A 54 -13.09 6.78 -16.95
C MET A 54 -14.57 7.05 -17.25
N ASP A 55 -14.90 8.26 -17.72
CA ASP A 55 -16.29 8.65 -18.01
C ASP A 55 -16.88 7.82 -19.17
N LYS A 56 -16.11 7.60 -20.24
CA LYS A 56 -16.50 6.71 -21.37
C LYS A 56 -16.82 5.29 -20.89
N LEU A 57 -15.96 4.71 -20.06
CA LEU A 57 -16.17 3.36 -19.53
C LEU A 57 -17.35 3.33 -18.56
N ALA A 58 -17.42 4.29 -17.63
CA ALA A 58 -18.49 4.37 -16.65
C ALA A 58 -19.88 4.48 -17.27
N ALA A 59 -20.01 5.14 -18.45
CA ALA A 59 -21.27 5.25 -19.17
C ALA A 59 -21.86 3.90 -19.63
N MET A 60 -20.99 2.88 -19.76
CA MET A 60 -21.38 1.53 -20.21
C MET A 60 -21.22 0.46 -19.13
N SER A 61 -21.00 0.88 -17.88
CA SER A 61 -20.61 0.03 -16.76
C SER A 61 -21.72 -0.14 -15.74
N ARG A 62 -21.61 -1.20 -14.93
CA ARG A 62 -22.31 -1.26 -13.66
C ARG A 62 -21.62 -0.31 -12.69
N VAL A 63 -22.38 0.66 -12.16
CA VAL A 63 -21.87 1.70 -11.27
C VAL A 63 -22.56 1.63 -9.91
N GLY A 64 -21.83 1.90 -8.83
CA GLY A 64 -22.37 1.95 -7.47
C GLY A 64 -21.37 2.49 -6.48
N THR A 65 -21.69 2.32 -5.21
CA THR A 65 -20.81 2.66 -4.08
C THR A 65 -20.49 1.42 -3.25
N VAL A 66 -19.31 1.39 -2.64
CA VAL A 66 -18.83 0.25 -1.84
C VAL A 66 -18.18 0.71 -0.54
N LEU A 67 -18.39 -0.05 0.53
CA LEU A 67 -17.72 0.14 1.81
C LEU A 67 -16.55 -0.83 1.90
N ASN A 68 -15.33 -0.32 1.66
CA ASN A 68 -14.10 -1.14 1.71
C ASN A 68 -13.53 -1.28 3.12
N VAL A 69 -13.76 -0.29 3.98
CA VAL A 69 -13.29 -0.31 5.37
C VAL A 69 -14.40 -0.83 6.28
N PRO A 70 -14.29 -2.03 6.85
CA PRO A 70 -15.30 -2.57 7.74
C PRO A 70 -15.50 -1.71 9.00
N ALA A 71 -16.73 -1.64 9.49
CA ALA A 71 -17.05 -0.89 10.71
C ALA A 71 -16.14 -1.30 11.88
N GLY A 72 -15.59 -0.29 12.57
CA GLY A 72 -14.70 -0.45 13.72
C GLY A 72 -13.22 -0.66 13.37
N MET A 73 -12.87 -0.70 12.08
CA MET A 73 -11.47 -0.72 11.64
C MET A 73 -11.00 0.69 11.25
N VAL A 74 -9.70 0.92 11.37
CA VAL A 74 -9.08 2.18 10.93
C VAL A 74 -9.07 2.22 9.39
N PRO A 75 -9.45 3.34 8.76
CA PRO A 75 -9.45 3.49 7.31
C PRO A 75 -8.02 3.68 6.78
N GLU A 76 -7.29 2.59 6.70
CA GLU A 76 -5.93 2.54 6.17
C GLU A 76 -5.92 1.77 4.83
N SER A 77 -4.96 2.10 3.95
CA SER A 77 -4.87 1.48 2.62
C SER A 77 -4.70 -0.04 2.67
N ASP A 78 -3.96 -0.58 3.65
CA ASP A 78 -3.85 -2.04 3.82
C ASP A 78 -5.20 -2.68 4.16
N THR A 79 -6.01 -2.06 5.03
CA THR A 79 -7.37 -2.54 5.36
C THR A 79 -8.27 -2.53 4.13
N ALA A 80 -8.32 -1.40 3.41
CA ALA A 80 -9.22 -1.24 2.27
C ALA A 80 -8.81 -2.11 1.07
N ASN A 81 -7.51 -2.13 0.71
CA ASN A 81 -7.02 -2.94 -0.40
C ASN A 81 -7.09 -4.44 -0.10
N MET A 82 -6.91 -4.86 1.16
CA MET A 82 -7.15 -6.24 1.57
C MET A 82 -8.61 -6.65 1.32
N ALA A 83 -9.58 -5.79 1.67
CA ALA A 83 -10.99 -6.02 1.36
C ALA A 83 -11.23 -6.09 -0.15
N ILE A 84 -10.76 -5.12 -0.94
CA ILE A 84 -10.94 -5.10 -2.40
C ILE A 84 -10.40 -6.37 -3.06
N LEU A 85 -9.27 -6.90 -2.57
CA LEU A 85 -8.70 -8.19 -3.00
C LEU A 85 -9.48 -9.41 -2.46
N SER A 86 -10.61 -9.17 -1.80
CA SER A 86 -11.49 -10.20 -1.22
C SER A 86 -10.89 -10.99 -0.06
N PHE A 87 -10.02 -10.38 0.69
CA PHE A 87 -9.55 -10.91 1.98
C PHE A 87 -10.18 -10.07 3.11
N ASP A 88 -10.98 -10.70 3.98
CA ASP A 88 -11.62 -9.98 5.09
C ASP A 88 -10.55 -9.40 6.04
N PRO A 89 -10.42 -8.06 6.12
CA PRO A 89 -9.39 -7.46 6.95
C PRO A 89 -9.58 -7.75 8.44
N LYS A 90 -10.80 -8.01 8.92
CA LYS A 90 -11.05 -8.44 10.31
C LYS A 90 -10.37 -9.76 10.66
N VAL A 91 -10.21 -10.63 9.67
CA VAL A 91 -9.57 -11.93 9.82
C VAL A 91 -8.06 -11.85 9.60
N TYR A 92 -7.67 -11.15 8.54
CA TYR A 92 -6.31 -11.24 7.99
C TYR A 92 -5.41 -10.06 8.32
N SER A 93 -5.92 -8.89 8.67
CA SER A 93 -5.05 -7.77 9.07
C SER A 93 -4.37 -8.07 10.40
N LYS A 94 -3.04 -8.14 10.38
CA LYS A 94 -2.18 -8.45 11.53
C LYS A 94 -1.09 -7.38 11.72
N GLY A 95 -1.41 -6.16 11.33
CA GLY A 95 -0.48 -5.03 11.34
C GLY A 95 0.26 -4.84 10.02
N ARG A 96 0.93 -3.69 9.91
CA ARG A 96 1.59 -3.25 8.66
C ARG A 96 2.99 -3.86 8.48
N SER A 97 3.72 -4.05 9.59
CA SER A 97 5.12 -4.48 9.55
C SER A 97 5.38 -5.79 8.80
N PRO A 98 4.55 -6.85 8.95
CA PRO A 98 4.78 -8.09 8.20
C PRO A 98 4.57 -7.94 6.69
N LEU A 99 3.67 -7.04 6.26
CA LEU A 99 3.47 -6.77 4.84
C LEU A 99 4.69 -6.04 4.25
N GLU A 100 5.23 -5.06 4.98
CA GLU A 100 6.45 -4.36 4.58
C GLU A 100 7.66 -5.29 4.57
N ALA A 101 7.81 -6.14 5.60
CA ALA A 101 8.88 -7.13 5.65
C ALA A 101 8.86 -8.07 4.42
N VAL A 102 7.69 -8.57 4.05
CA VAL A 102 7.54 -9.43 2.86
C VAL A 102 7.84 -8.63 1.58
N SER A 103 7.44 -7.36 1.49
CA SER A 103 7.77 -6.49 0.35
C SER A 103 9.27 -6.23 0.21
N MET A 104 9.99 -6.16 1.34
CA MET A 104 11.47 -6.08 1.36
C MET A 104 12.16 -7.38 0.92
N GLY A 105 11.41 -8.43 0.62
CA GLY A 105 11.95 -9.75 0.24
C GLY A 105 12.35 -10.63 1.43
N ILE A 106 11.94 -10.28 2.65
CA ILE A 106 12.24 -11.06 3.85
C ILE A 106 11.36 -12.31 3.87
N ASP A 107 11.98 -13.48 3.90
CA ASP A 107 11.28 -14.77 4.03
C ASP A 107 10.90 -15.01 5.48
N MET A 108 9.71 -14.53 5.87
CA MET A 108 9.17 -14.74 7.21
C MET A 108 8.71 -16.18 7.40
N LYS A 109 9.27 -16.83 8.43
CA LYS A 109 8.95 -18.21 8.83
C LYS A 109 7.78 -18.25 9.83
N PRO A 110 7.14 -19.41 10.01
CA PRO A 110 6.17 -19.58 11.08
C PRO A 110 6.75 -19.19 12.45
N GLY A 111 6.04 -18.34 13.19
CA GLY A 111 6.48 -17.83 14.49
C GLY A 111 7.24 -16.50 14.44
N ASP A 112 7.65 -16.05 13.25
CA ASP A 112 8.28 -14.75 13.10
C ASP A 112 7.29 -13.61 13.31
N VAL A 113 7.72 -12.63 14.08
CA VAL A 113 7.05 -11.35 14.27
C VAL A 113 7.90 -10.29 13.59
N ALA A 114 7.32 -9.57 12.64
CA ALA A 114 7.93 -8.40 12.05
C ALA A 114 7.59 -7.17 12.89
N VAL A 115 8.58 -6.34 13.17
CA VAL A 115 8.46 -5.12 13.99
C VAL A 115 9.09 -3.98 13.22
N ARG A 116 8.39 -2.88 13.05
CA ARG A 116 9.01 -1.66 12.54
C ARG A 116 10.11 -1.19 13.51
N CYS A 117 11.24 -0.83 12.95
CA CYS A 117 12.38 -0.29 13.67
C CYS A 117 12.75 1.04 13.01
N ASN A 118 12.41 2.15 13.65
CA ASN A 118 12.90 3.44 13.21
C ASN A 118 14.23 3.75 13.89
N THR A 119 15.19 4.28 13.14
CA THR A 119 16.28 5.04 13.73
C THR A 119 15.78 6.45 14.02
N VAL A 120 15.85 6.87 15.29
CA VAL A 120 15.25 8.10 15.79
C VAL A 120 16.26 8.98 16.51
N THR A 121 15.93 10.24 16.73
CA THR A 121 16.70 11.14 17.60
C THR A 121 16.02 11.26 18.96
N LEU A 122 16.68 10.81 19.98
CA LEU A 122 16.35 11.15 21.37
C LEU A 122 17.22 12.32 21.86
N SER A 123 16.75 13.06 22.87
CA SER A 123 17.56 14.06 23.54
C SER A 123 18.89 13.45 24.01
N ASP A 124 19.94 14.27 24.12
CA ASP A 124 21.26 13.81 24.53
C ASP A 124 21.24 13.11 25.90
N GLU A 125 22.16 12.18 26.09
CA GLU A 125 22.33 11.52 27.36
C GLU A 125 22.84 12.51 28.43
N ILE A 126 22.14 12.55 29.56
CA ILE A 126 22.58 13.31 30.72
C ILE A 126 23.05 12.31 31.80
N PRO A 127 24.29 12.38 32.27
CA PRO A 127 24.79 11.45 33.28
C PRO A 127 23.86 11.36 34.50
N GLY A 128 23.41 10.14 34.81
CA GLY A 128 22.51 9.87 35.94
C GLY A 128 21.01 10.06 35.61
N GLN A 129 20.67 10.53 34.44
CA GLN A 129 19.27 10.61 33.99
C GLN A 129 18.79 9.22 33.57
N PRO A 130 17.61 8.76 34.05
CA PRO A 130 16.99 7.53 33.53
C PRO A 130 16.66 7.61 32.04
N TYR A 131 16.73 6.47 31.34
CA TYR A 131 16.37 6.37 29.91
C TYR A 131 14.95 6.87 29.62
N GLU A 132 14.04 6.63 30.53
CA GLU A 132 12.63 7.05 30.47
C GLU A 132 12.42 8.57 30.42
N GLU A 133 13.38 9.34 30.92
CA GLU A 133 13.32 10.80 30.96
C GLU A 133 13.80 11.45 29.65
N ARG A 134 14.34 10.68 28.71
CA ARG A 134 14.75 11.19 27.40
C ARG A 134 13.52 11.62 26.60
N VAL A 135 13.73 12.57 25.71
CA VAL A 135 12.66 13.17 24.87
C VAL A 135 12.84 12.71 23.43
N MET A 136 11.74 12.31 22.76
CA MET A 136 11.72 12.06 21.33
C MET A 136 11.84 13.39 20.59
N LEU A 137 12.98 13.66 19.96
CA LEU A 137 13.22 14.91 19.21
C LEU A 137 12.85 14.79 17.73
N ASP A 138 13.08 13.62 17.15
CA ASP A 138 12.79 13.38 15.74
C ASP A 138 12.59 11.88 15.47
N HIS A 139 11.53 11.54 14.76
CA HIS A 139 11.18 10.17 14.42
C HIS A 139 11.94 9.61 13.20
N SER A 140 12.71 10.47 12.50
CA SER A 140 13.40 10.18 11.23
C SER A 140 14.90 10.52 11.26
N ALA A 141 15.38 11.14 12.34
CA ALA A 141 16.75 11.66 12.46
C ALA A 141 17.13 12.55 11.25
N ASP A 142 16.34 13.60 10.98
CA ASP A 142 16.47 14.48 9.80
C ASP A 142 16.47 13.67 8.47
N GLU A 143 15.61 12.67 8.36
CA GLU A 143 15.53 11.77 7.19
C GLU A 143 16.91 11.17 6.82
N ILE A 144 17.56 10.54 7.81
CA ILE A 144 18.88 9.93 7.64
C ILE A 144 19.01 9.16 6.33
N SER A 145 20.16 9.26 5.64
CA SER A 145 20.37 8.50 4.41
C SER A 145 20.38 6.98 4.66
N THR A 146 20.01 6.21 3.65
CA THR A 146 20.00 4.75 3.74
C THR A 146 21.40 4.20 4.05
N GLU A 147 22.45 4.79 3.48
CA GLU A 147 23.84 4.37 3.67
C GLU A 147 24.31 4.60 5.13
N GLU A 148 23.98 5.76 5.70
CA GLU A 148 24.30 6.06 7.11
C GLU A 148 23.52 5.13 8.05
N ALA A 149 22.23 4.91 7.77
CA ALA A 149 21.38 4.03 8.57
C ALA A 149 21.82 2.56 8.47
N ASP A 150 22.26 2.10 7.31
CA ASP A 150 22.77 0.73 7.14
C ASP A 150 23.96 0.43 8.03
N ALA A 151 24.89 1.41 8.21
CA ALA A 151 26.00 1.26 9.14
C ALA A 151 25.53 1.10 10.59
N LEU A 152 24.48 1.83 11.00
CA LEU A 152 23.87 1.70 12.32
C LEU A 152 23.20 0.34 12.52
N ILE A 153 22.43 -0.12 11.50
CA ILE A 153 21.76 -1.43 11.54
C ILE A 153 22.77 -2.59 11.58
N LYS A 154 23.89 -2.50 10.87
CA LYS A 154 24.99 -3.48 10.97
C LYS A 154 25.53 -3.56 12.40
N THR A 155 25.77 -2.42 13.04
CA THR A 155 26.20 -2.38 14.45
C THR A 155 25.18 -3.02 15.39
N LEU A 156 23.89 -2.78 15.18
CA LEU A 156 22.84 -3.45 15.95
C LEU A 156 22.86 -4.97 15.74
N ASN A 157 23.04 -5.45 14.50
CA ASN A 157 23.11 -6.88 14.22
C ASN A 157 24.36 -7.53 14.87
N GLU A 158 25.51 -6.89 14.80
CA GLU A 158 26.76 -7.41 15.40
C GLU A 158 26.65 -7.60 16.93
N ASN A 159 25.81 -6.80 17.61
CA ASN A 159 25.75 -6.78 19.06
C ASN A 159 24.44 -7.34 19.64
N LEU A 160 23.32 -7.27 18.90
CA LEU A 160 21.99 -7.56 19.41
C LEU A 160 21.25 -8.67 18.63
N ALA A 161 21.69 -9.02 17.42
CA ALA A 161 21.10 -10.15 16.70
C ALA A 161 21.53 -11.49 17.32
N ASP A 162 20.65 -12.48 17.18
CA ASP A 162 20.89 -13.86 17.58
C ASP A 162 20.09 -14.83 16.68
N GLU A 163 20.02 -16.10 17.03
CA GLU A 163 19.27 -17.08 16.26
C GLU A 163 17.77 -16.79 16.15
N SER A 164 17.23 -16.00 17.09
CA SER A 164 15.80 -15.65 17.15
C SER A 164 15.47 -14.31 16.51
N ARG A 165 16.43 -13.41 16.32
CA ARG A 165 16.15 -12.04 15.87
C ARG A 165 17.24 -11.47 14.97
N HIS A 166 16.80 -10.67 13.97
CA HIS A 166 17.68 -10.00 13.03
C HIS A 166 17.08 -8.68 12.55
N PHE A 167 17.91 -7.64 12.44
CA PHE A 167 17.53 -6.33 11.90
C PHE A 167 17.80 -6.28 10.40
N TYR A 168 16.85 -5.78 9.63
CA TYR A 168 16.94 -5.60 8.18
C TYR A 168 16.93 -4.12 7.84
N THR A 169 17.91 -3.67 7.08
CA THR A 169 17.98 -2.29 6.59
C THR A 169 16.86 -2.06 5.57
N GLY A 170 16.06 -1.04 5.80
CA GLY A 170 15.07 -0.54 4.86
C GLY A 170 15.54 0.76 4.21
N VAL A 171 14.62 1.69 3.96
CA VAL A 171 14.91 2.98 3.31
C VAL A 171 14.94 4.09 4.34
N SER A 172 16.03 4.91 4.34
CA SER A 172 16.19 6.04 5.24
C SER A 172 16.12 5.57 6.71
N TYR A 173 15.25 6.13 7.51
CA TYR A 173 15.04 5.80 8.92
C TYR A 173 14.15 4.57 9.19
N ARG A 174 13.58 3.97 8.15
CA ARG A 174 12.59 2.88 8.24
C ARG A 174 13.25 1.52 8.04
N HIS A 175 13.32 0.72 9.07
CA HIS A 175 13.92 -0.62 9.09
C HIS A 175 12.94 -1.63 9.66
N CYS A 176 13.30 -2.91 9.58
CA CYS A 176 12.50 -4.01 10.10
C CYS A 176 13.34 -4.88 11.04
N LEU A 177 12.76 -5.24 12.18
CA LEU A 177 13.25 -6.31 13.03
C LEU A 177 12.36 -7.52 12.83
N ILE A 178 12.95 -8.66 12.48
CA ILE A 178 12.29 -9.96 12.56
C ILE A 178 12.71 -10.62 13.88
N TRP A 179 11.70 -11.05 14.66
CA TRP A 179 11.94 -11.69 15.94
C TRP A 179 11.04 -12.92 16.12
N ASN A 180 11.63 -14.11 16.06
CA ASN A 180 10.91 -15.36 16.22
C ASN A 180 10.45 -15.54 17.67
N GLY A 181 9.15 -15.82 17.86
CA GLY A 181 8.54 -16.01 19.16
C GLY A 181 8.32 -14.74 19.98
N ALA A 182 8.52 -13.54 19.41
CA ALA A 182 8.22 -12.30 20.10
C ALA A 182 6.73 -12.10 20.34
N ASP A 183 6.38 -11.28 21.33
CA ASP A 183 5.01 -10.89 21.65
C ASP A 183 4.52 -9.83 20.62
N ASP A 184 3.41 -10.09 19.95
CA ASP A 184 2.77 -9.19 18.99
C ASP A 184 1.44 -8.60 19.52
N SER A 185 1.14 -8.80 20.80
CA SER A 185 -0.11 -8.32 21.41
C SER A 185 -0.05 -6.88 21.94
N TYR A 186 1.15 -6.28 22.02
CA TYR A 186 1.34 -4.96 22.60
C TYR A 186 1.12 -3.86 21.54
N ASP A 187 0.31 -2.84 21.90
CA ASP A 187 0.08 -1.65 21.08
C ASP A 187 1.18 -0.62 21.34
N PHE A 188 2.15 -0.58 20.47
CA PHE A 188 3.31 0.31 20.57
C PHE A 188 2.97 1.73 20.10
N ALA A 189 3.45 2.73 20.86
CA ALA A 189 3.34 4.12 20.43
C ALA A 189 4.09 4.38 19.11
N ARG A 190 3.45 5.10 18.20
CA ARG A 190 4.06 5.54 16.95
C ARG A 190 5.04 6.70 17.22
N PRO A 191 6.30 6.66 16.78
CA PRO A 191 7.31 7.65 17.17
C PRO A 191 6.97 9.08 16.71
N HIS A 192 6.28 9.25 15.59
CA HIS A 192 5.85 10.56 15.09
C HIS A 192 4.73 11.21 15.93
N ASN A 193 4.00 10.43 16.72
CA ASN A 193 2.93 10.94 17.59
C ASN A 193 3.46 11.47 18.95
N ILE A 194 4.72 11.18 19.28
CA ILE A 194 5.31 11.49 20.58
C ILE A 194 6.49 12.48 20.49
N ILE A 195 6.63 13.18 19.37
CA ILE A 195 7.68 14.21 19.20
C ILE A 195 7.49 15.28 20.27
N GLY A 196 8.59 15.66 20.93
CA GLY A 196 8.62 16.64 22.02
C GLY A 196 8.22 16.07 23.39
N GLN A 197 7.89 14.79 23.49
CA GLN A 197 7.45 14.15 24.74
C GLN A 197 8.52 13.25 25.32
N LYS A 198 8.51 13.10 26.67
CA LYS A 198 9.33 12.10 27.34
C LYS A 198 8.90 10.71 26.95
N ILE A 199 9.85 9.82 26.65
CA ILE A 199 9.54 8.49 26.12
C ILE A 199 8.99 7.52 27.17
N GLY A 200 9.16 7.80 28.45
CA GLY A 200 8.84 6.87 29.55
C GLY A 200 7.41 6.35 29.54
N GLU A 201 6.45 7.22 29.26
CA GLU A 201 5.01 6.85 29.22
C GLU A 201 4.65 5.98 28.00
N TYR A 202 5.51 5.96 26.98
CA TYR A 202 5.29 5.28 25.69
C TYR A 202 6.12 4.02 25.52
N LEU A 203 7.04 3.75 26.46
CA LEU A 203 7.85 2.53 26.42
C LEU A 203 6.99 1.30 26.78
N PRO A 204 7.25 0.15 26.16
CA PRO A 204 6.61 -1.09 26.54
C PRO A 204 6.81 -1.42 28.00
N ASP A 205 5.77 -1.91 28.69
CA ASP A 205 5.90 -2.42 30.06
C ASP A 205 6.89 -3.59 30.08
N LYS A 206 7.82 -3.56 31.03
CA LYS A 206 8.86 -4.59 31.18
C LYS A 206 8.31 -6.00 31.36
N LYS A 207 7.07 -6.12 31.87
CA LYS A 207 6.42 -7.42 32.13
C LYS A 207 5.60 -7.92 30.97
N LEU A 208 4.99 -7.01 30.17
CA LEU A 208 4.01 -7.36 29.13
C LEU A 208 4.66 -7.55 27.76
N ALA A 209 5.65 -6.74 27.40
CA ALA A 209 6.24 -6.73 26.08
C ALA A 209 7.63 -7.41 26.00
N GLY A 210 7.98 -8.21 26.97
CA GLY A 210 9.21 -9.01 26.98
C GLY A 210 10.48 -8.17 26.83
N GLY A 211 11.29 -8.48 25.83
CA GLY A 211 12.60 -7.87 25.64
C GLY A 211 12.62 -6.56 24.86
N TYR A 212 11.52 -6.05 24.34
CA TYR A 212 11.49 -4.87 23.45
C TYR A 212 12.12 -3.63 24.07
N ARG A 213 11.68 -3.28 25.30
CA ARG A 213 12.24 -2.13 26.00
C ARG A 213 13.74 -2.25 26.20
N LYS A 214 14.19 -3.43 26.65
CA LYS A 214 15.62 -3.72 26.83
C LYS A 214 16.39 -3.56 25.53
N LEU A 215 15.83 -4.04 24.42
CA LEU A 215 16.44 -3.95 23.09
C LEU A 215 16.56 -2.49 22.63
N MET A 216 15.56 -1.66 22.90
CA MET A 216 15.60 -0.21 22.63
C MET A 216 16.66 0.50 23.47
N GLU A 217 16.74 0.19 24.76
CA GLU A 217 17.76 0.74 25.68
C GLU A 217 19.19 0.33 25.26
N GLU A 218 19.41 -0.95 24.92
CA GLU A 218 20.70 -1.47 24.47
C GLU A 218 21.09 -0.89 23.11
N GLY A 219 20.16 -0.82 22.17
CA GLY A 219 20.38 -0.20 20.88
C GLY A 219 20.76 1.28 21.01
N THR A 220 20.11 2.03 21.90
CA THR A 220 20.48 3.42 22.17
C THR A 220 21.91 3.56 22.68
N LYS A 221 22.36 2.71 23.61
CA LYS A 221 23.75 2.73 24.12
C LYS A 221 24.76 2.49 23.01
N LEU A 222 24.47 1.61 22.06
CA LEU A 222 25.35 1.33 20.93
C LEU A 222 25.42 2.48 19.93
N LEU A 223 24.29 3.17 19.74
CA LEU A 223 24.17 4.21 18.72
C LEU A 223 24.54 5.62 19.23
N GLU A 224 24.49 5.90 20.53
CA GLU A 224 24.68 7.26 21.09
C GLU A 224 25.95 7.93 20.56
N HIS A 225 27.11 7.24 20.65
CA HIS A 225 28.40 7.73 20.20
C HIS A 225 28.94 6.99 18.97
N HIS A 226 28.06 6.40 18.16
CA HIS A 226 28.48 5.74 16.93
C HIS A 226 29.16 6.74 15.98
N PRO A 227 30.23 6.37 15.24
CA PRO A 227 30.97 7.29 14.35
C PRO A 227 30.08 8.03 13.35
N VAL A 228 29.03 7.38 12.82
CA VAL A 228 28.03 8.01 11.94
C VAL A 228 27.35 9.17 12.69
N ASN A 229 26.95 8.97 13.93
CA ASN A 229 26.24 9.99 14.73
C ASN A 229 27.16 11.15 15.12
N GLU A 230 28.43 10.87 15.43
CA GLU A 230 29.41 11.93 15.66
C GLU A 230 29.66 12.76 14.39
N ALA A 231 29.75 12.11 13.24
CA ALA A 231 29.87 12.80 11.95
C ALA A 231 28.61 13.62 11.60
N ARG A 232 27.41 13.15 11.97
CA ARG A 232 26.15 13.88 11.80
C ARG A 232 26.11 15.14 12.69
N ARG A 233 26.44 14.99 13.99
CA ARG A 233 26.55 16.15 14.93
C ARG A 233 27.55 17.20 14.42
N ALA A 234 28.70 16.77 13.93
CA ALA A 234 29.71 17.68 13.37
C ALA A 234 29.21 18.47 12.15
N ARG A 235 28.24 17.95 11.40
CA ARG A 235 27.58 18.61 10.27
C ARG A 235 26.33 19.42 10.68
N GLY A 236 25.98 19.46 11.97
CA GLY A 236 24.78 20.13 12.47
C GLY A 236 23.48 19.35 12.20
N LEU A 237 23.57 18.07 11.85
CA LEU A 237 22.41 17.19 11.64
C LEU A 237 22.06 16.47 12.94
N LYS A 238 20.79 16.13 13.11
CA LYS A 238 20.33 15.32 14.25
C LYS A 238 20.93 13.91 14.16
N PRO A 239 21.47 13.36 15.28
CA PRO A 239 21.97 12.00 15.30
C PRO A 239 20.80 10.99 15.29
N ALA A 240 21.00 9.83 14.67
CA ALA A 240 20.13 8.68 14.79
C ALA A 240 20.59 7.84 15.99
N ASN A 241 20.52 8.42 17.20
CA ASN A 241 21.14 7.90 18.42
C ASN A 241 20.31 6.86 19.16
N ALA A 242 19.17 6.46 18.62
CA ALA A 242 18.32 5.44 19.22
C ALA A 242 17.53 4.67 18.15
N ILE A 243 16.98 3.52 18.54
CA ILE A 243 15.95 2.82 17.80
C ILE A 243 14.62 2.91 18.52
N TRP A 244 13.53 2.98 17.71
CA TRP A 244 12.18 2.91 18.22
C TRP A 244 11.43 1.75 17.54
N LEU A 245 11.03 0.76 18.37
CA LEU A 245 10.33 -0.44 17.92
C LEU A 245 8.82 -0.22 18.05
N TRP A 246 8.07 -0.56 17.01
CA TRP A 246 6.62 -0.36 16.98
C TRP A 246 5.92 -1.21 15.91
N SER A 247 4.58 -1.28 15.96
CA SER A 247 3.76 -2.00 14.96
C SER A 247 4.19 -3.45 14.77
N ALA A 248 4.29 -4.23 15.84
CA ALA A 248 4.58 -5.65 15.77
C ALA A 248 3.43 -6.44 15.13
N GLY A 249 3.75 -7.48 14.36
CA GLY A 249 2.74 -8.36 13.77
C GLY A 249 3.32 -9.58 13.08
N LYS A 250 2.46 -10.58 12.83
CA LYS A 250 2.78 -11.81 12.11
C LYS A 250 2.34 -11.74 10.66
N LYS A 251 3.07 -12.44 9.79
CA LYS A 251 2.69 -12.57 8.38
C LYS A 251 1.25 -13.07 8.27
N PRO A 252 0.35 -12.33 7.56
CA PRO A 252 -1.01 -12.79 7.38
C PRO A 252 -1.05 -14.07 6.53
N ALA A 253 -1.82 -15.06 6.99
CA ALA A 253 -2.01 -16.33 6.27
C ALA A 253 -3.10 -16.17 5.20
N LEU A 254 -2.85 -15.31 4.20
CA LEU A 254 -3.81 -15.11 3.12
C LEU A 254 -3.94 -16.38 2.27
N PRO A 255 -5.16 -16.78 1.89
CA PRO A 255 -5.36 -17.78 0.84
C PRO A 255 -4.71 -17.32 -0.47
N SER A 256 -4.15 -18.25 -1.25
CA SER A 256 -3.63 -17.91 -2.57
C SER A 256 -4.73 -17.33 -3.45
N PHE A 257 -4.48 -16.18 -4.08
CA PHE A 257 -5.41 -15.54 -5.02
C PHE A 257 -5.76 -16.48 -6.17
N ARG A 258 -4.77 -17.22 -6.67
CA ARG A 258 -4.98 -18.23 -7.71
C ARG A 258 -5.90 -19.37 -7.25
N ASN A 259 -5.74 -19.85 -6.02
CA ASN A 259 -6.60 -20.90 -5.50
C ASN A 259 -8.05 -20.40 -5.29
N LYS A 260 -8.20 -19.12 -4.96
CA LYS A 260 -9.51 -18.52 -4.69
C LYS A 260 -10.29 -18.22 -5.99
N PHE A 261 -9.62 -17.69 -7.00
CA PHE A 261 -10.26 -17.18 -8.23
C PHE A 261 -9.88 -17.93 -9.51
N GLY A 262 -8.91 -18.84 -9.46
CA GLY A 262 -8.40 -19.51 -10.66
C GLY A 262 -7.49 -18.64 -11.54
N LEU A 263 -7.21 -17.39 -11.14
CA LEU A 263 -6.54 -16.38 -11.93
C LEU A 263 -5.08 -16.19 -11.52
N ASN A 264 -4.19 -16.04 -12.50
CA ASN A 264 -2.84 -15.52 -12.28
C ASN A 264 -2.91 -14.00 -12.20
N ALA A 265 -2.53 -13.45 -11.05
CA ALA A 265 -2.66 -12.02 -10.81
C ALA A 265 -1.31 -11.35 -10.59
N THR A 266 -1.20 -10.09 -11.01
CA THR A 266 -0.02 -9.24 -10.81
C THR A 266 -0.43 -7.92 -10.16
N VAL A 267 0.35 -7.47 -9.18
CA VAL A 267 0.23 -6.15 -8.53
C VAL A 267 1.29 -5.21 -9.08
N VAL A 268 0.88 -4.01 -9.46
CA VAL A 268 1.73 -2.87 -9.84
C VAL A 268 1.48 -1.75 -8.84
N SER A 269 2.41 -1.52 -7.92
CA SER A 269 2.31 -0.49 -6.87
C SER A 269 3.67 0.03 -6.45
N ALA A 270 3.74 1.29 -6.02
CA ALA A 270 4.91 1.84 -5.31
C ALA A 270 4.86 1.56 -3.81
N VAL A 271 3.68 1.24 -3.27
CA VAL A 271 3.41 1.11 -1.83
C VAL A 271 3.75 -0.29 -1.34
N ASP A 272 4.68 -0.40 -0.38
CA ASP A 272 5.14 -1.68 0.15
C ASP A 272 4.02 -2.51 0.80
N LEU A 273 3.04 -1.85 1.43
CA LEU A 273 1.89 -2.53 2.02
C LEU A 273 1.07 -3.28 0.97
N ILE A 274 0.80 -2.65 -0.17
CA ILE A 274 0.01 -3.23 -1.25
C ILE A 274 0.80 -4.36 -1.93
N LYS A 275 2.10 -4.16 -2.16
CA LYS A 275 3.00 -5.22 -2.64
C LYS A 275 3.03 -6.40 -1.68
N GLY A 276 3.12 -6.13 -0.37
CA GLY A 276 3.10 -7.15 0.67
C GLY A 276 1.82 -7.98 0.70
N ILE A 277 0.64 -7.35 0.55
CA ILE A 277 -0.64 -8.07 0.42
C ILE A 277 -0.59 -8.99 -0.81
N GLY A 278 -0.16 -8.47 -1.96
CA GLY A 278 -0.04 -9.26 -3.19
C GLY A 278 0.87 -10.47 -3.01
N LEU A 279 2.06 -10.29 -2.45
CA LEU A 279 3.01 -11.37 -2.19
C LEU A 279 2.46 -12.41 -1.20
N CYS A 280 1.81 -11.96 -0.10
CA CYS A 280 1.18 -12.86 0.86
C CYS A 280 0.03 -13.67 0.23
N ALA A 281 -0.65 -13.10 -0.77
CA ALA A 281 -1.70 -13.77 -1.54
C ALA A 281 -1.17 -14.61 -2.72
N GLY A 282 0.16 -14.73 -2.88
CA GLY A 282 0.79 -15.48 -3.97
C GLY A 282 0.60 -14.85 -5.36
N MET A 283 0.38 -13.53 -5.42
CA MET A 283 0.35 -12.76 -6.66
C MET A 283 1.79 -12.36 -7.07
N ASN A 284 2.01 -12.12 -8.36
CA ASN A 284 3.23 -11.49 -8.81
C ASN A 284 3.25 -10.01 -8.41
N VAL A 285 4.41 -9.46 -8.17
CA VAL A 285 4.61 -8.03 -7.88
C VAL A 285 5.64 -7.46 -8.81
N VAL A 286 5.34 -6.31 -9.43
CA VAL A 286 6.26 -5.61 -10.33
C VAL A 286 6.71 -4.31 -9.67
N ASN A 287 8.03 -4.15 -9.53
CA ASN A 287 8.64 -2.89 -9.14
C ASN A 287 8.86 -2.03 -10.39
N VAL A 288 8.34 -0.81 -10.38
CA VAL A 288 8.45 0.14 -11.48
C VAL A 288 9.48 1.19 -11.12
N GLU A 289 10.52 1.32 -11.94
CA GLU A 289 11.54 2.36 -11.74
C GLU A 289 10.93 3.77 -11.78
N GLY A 290 11.28 4.60 -10.80
CA GLY A 290 10.72 5.95 -10.65
C GLY A 290 9.27 5.98 -10.17
N ALA A 291 8.68 4.85 -9.80
CA ALA A 291 7.38 4.87 -9.13
C ALA A 291 7.54 5.33 -7.68
N THR A 292 6.76 6.33 -7.32
CA THR A 292 6.68 6.92 -5.97
C THR A 292 5.22 6.99 -5.53
N GLY A 293 4.98 7.37 -4.27
CA GLY A 293 3.63 7.62 -3.74
C GLY A 293 3.06 9.00 -4.09
N ASN A 294 3.81 9.91 -4.70
CA ASN A 294 3.38 11.29 -4.93
C ASN A 294 3.07 11.59 -6.41
N ILE A 295 2.69 12.86 -6.69
CA ILE A 295 2.31 13.35 -8.03
C ILE A 295 3.40 13.20 -9.09
N HIS A 296 4.68 13.04 -8.70
CA HIS A 296 5.81 12.86 -9.64
C HIS A 296 6.09 11.39 -9.96
N THR A 297 5.23 10.48 -9.52
CA THR A 297 5.36 9.04 -9.81
C THR A 297 5.44 8.76 -11.31
N ASN A 298 6.12 7.68 -11.68
CA ASN A 298 6.19 7.23 -13.08
C ASN A 298 4.86 6.57 -13.54
N PHE A 299 3.86 7.40 -13.87
CA PHE A 299 2.56 6.93 -14.37
C PHE A 299 2.70 6.04 -15.60
N LYS A 300 3.52 6.46 -16.59
CA LYS A 300 3.74 5.68 -17.80
C LYS A 300 4.36 4.33 -17.51
N GLY A 301 5.37 4.28 -16.64
CA GLY A 301 5.99 3.01 -16.25
C GLY A 301 5.03 2.06 -15.56
N LYS A 302 4.04 2.58 -14.79
CA LYS A 302 2.97 1.74 -14.23
C LYS A 302 2.05 1.16 -15.30
N ALA A 303 1.71 1.94 -16.34
CA ALA A 303 0.94 1.46 -17.48
C ALA A 303 1.71 0.40 -18.27
N ASP A 304 2.98 0.66 -18.59
CA ASP A 304 3.85 -0.28 -19.31
C ASP A 304 3.98 -1.60 -18.53
N ALA A 305 4.17 -1.53 -17.21
CA ALA A 305 4.25 -2.71 -16.34
C ALA A 305 2.93 -3.52 -16.33
N ALA A 306 1.79 -2.84 -16.34
CA ALA A 306 0.48 -3.52 -16.44
C ALA A 306 0.31 -4.23 -17.78
N ILE A 307 0.65 -3.57 -18.87
CA ILE A 307 0.61 -4.13 -20.23
C ILE A 307 1.55 -5.35 -20.34
N ASP A 308 2.76 -5.22 -19.81
CA ASP A 308 3.75 -6.31 -19.84
C ASP A 308 3.31 -7.49 -18.95
N ALA A 309 2.65 -7.23 -17.81
CA ALA A 309 2.07 -8.28 -16.99
C ALA A 309 1.02 -9.09 -17.77
N PHE A 310 0.13 -8.44 -18.52
CA PHE A 310 -0.83 -9.12 -19.40
C PHE A 310 -0.14 -9.93 -20.51
N LYS A 311 0.87 -9.36 -21.18
CA LYS A 311 1.66 -10.06 -22.22
C LYS A 311 2.36 -11.30 -21.65
N ASN A 312 2.80 -11.24 -20.39
CA ASN A 312 3.47 -12.34 -19.71
C ASN A 312 2.53 -13.34 -19.04
N GLY A 313 1.23 -13.28 -19.32
CA GLY A 313 0.26 -14.30 -18.95
C GLY A 313 -0.49 -14.05 -17.64
N SER A 314 -0.49 -12.83 -17.13
CA SER A 314 -1.41 -12.45 -16.06
C SER A 314 -2.84 -12.39 -16.60
N ASP A 315 -3.77 -12.96 -15.85
CA ASP A 315 -5.19 -12.90 -16.13
C ASP A 315 -5.81 -11.64 -15.49
N LEU A 316 -5.28 -11.24 -14.32
CA LEU A 316 -5.68 -10.03 -13.61
C LEU A 316 -4.45 -9.15 -13.29
N VAL A 317 -4.58 -7.84 -13.54
CA VAL A 317 -3.58 -6.84 -13.13
C VAL A 317 -4.23 -5.81 -12.22
N TYR A 318 -3.66 -5.67 -11.03
CA TYR A 318 -4.07 -4.74 -9.98
C TYR A 318 -3.09 -3.57 -9.96
N VAL A 319 -3.54 -2.40 -10.44
CA VAL A 319 -2.71 -1.18 -10.53
C VAL A 319 -3.11 -0.22 -9.43
N HIS A 320 -2.21 0.07 -8.52
CA HIS A 320 -2.41 1.00 -7.41
C HIS A 320 -1.59 2.28 -7.60
N VAL A 321 -2.22 3.45 -7.40
CA VAL A 321 -1.61 4.76 -7.61
C VAL A 321 -1.93 5.68 -6.44
N GLU A 322 -0.96 5.91 -5.56
CA GLU A 322 -1.11 6.63 -4.29
C GLU A 322 -1.18 8.17 -4.44
N ALA A 323 -0.86 8.71 -5.63
CA ALA A 323 -0.72 10.15 -5.83
C ALA A 323 -1.94 11.00 -5.38
N PRO A 324 -3.21 10.61 -5.61
CA PRO A 324 -4.36 11.39 -5.11
C PRO A 324 -4.46 11.40 -3.58
N ASP A 325 -4.06 10.31 -2.91
CA ASP A 325 -4.04 10.18 -1.46
C ASP A 325 -3.02 11.12 -0.82
N GLU A 326 -1.77 11.09 -1.29
CA GLU A 326 -0.70 11.99 -0.84
C GLU A 326 -1.07 13.46 -1.04
N CYS A 327 -1.72 13.81 -2.16
CA CYS A 327 -2.23 15.16 -2.37
C CYS A 327 -3.32 15.52 -1.34
N GLY A 328 -4.19 14.59 -0.99
CA GLY A 328 -5.19 14.76 0.07
C GLY A 328 -4.54 15.06 1.42
N HIS A 329 -3.56 14.26 1.83
CA HIS A 329 -2.82 14.44 3.09
C HIS A 329 -2.09 15.79 3.18
N ARG A 330 -1.57 16.27 2.05
CA ARG A 330 -0.83 17.55 1.95
C ARG A 330 -1.73 18.75 1.71
N ALA A 331 -3.03 18.55 1.54
CA ALA A 331 -3.99 19.59 1.14
C ALA A 331 -3.61 20.26 -0.20
N GLU A 332 -3.15 19.48 -1.16
CA GLU A 332 -2.75 19.91 -2.49
C GLU A 332 -3.92 19.73 -3.47
N THR A 333 -4.95 20.58 -3.39
CA THR A 333 -6.20 20.45 -4.14
C THR A 333 -5.98 20.34 -5.65
N GLU A 334 -5.19 21.23 -6.25
CA GLU A 334 -4.91 21.22 -7.70
C GLU A 334 -4.14 19.97 -8.13
N ASN A 335 -3.14 19.56 -7.34
CA ASN A 335 -2.38 18.34 -7.60
C ASN A 335 -3.25 17.08 -7.47
N LYS A 336 -4.24 17.08 -6.57
CA LYS A 336 -5.19 15.97 -6.46
C LYS A 336 -6.03 15.83 -7.72
N VAL A 337 -6.57 16.92 -8.26
CA VAL A 337 -7.26 16.94 -9.55
C VAL A 337 -6.33 16.46 -10.66
N LEU A 338 -5.14 17.04 -10.76
CA LEU A 338 -4.14 16.68 -11.78
C LEU A 338 -3.75 15.19 -11.70
N SER A 339 -3.63 14.62 -10.50
CA SER A 339 -3.29 13.19 -10.33
C SER A 339 -4.35 12.28 -10.93
N ILE A 340 -5.64 12.61 -10.78
CA ILE A 340 -6.76 11.87 -11.37
C ILE A 340 -6.69 11.93 -12.91
N GLU A 341 -6.45 13.12 -13.47
CA GLU A 341 -6.29 13.31 -14.91
C GLU A 341 -5.10 12.53 -15.49
N LEU A 342 -3.97 12.51 -14.75
CA LEU A 342 -2.79 11.75 -15.15
C LEU A 342 -3.01 10.24 -15.10
N ILE A 343 -3.77 9.74 -14.12
CA ILE A 343 -4.15 8.33 -14.03
C ILE A 343 -5.03 7.95 -15.22
N ASP A 344 -6.05 8.76 -15.54
CA ASP A 344 -6.89 8.52 -16.71
C ASP A 344 -6.08 8.48 -18.00
N LYS A 345 -5.30 9.53 -18.24
CA LYS A 345 -4.58 9.75 -19.52
C LYS A 345 -3.37 8.85 -19.68
N LYS A 346 -2.59 8.63 -18.62
CA LYS A 346 -1.29 7.94 -18.71
C LYS A 346 -1.29 6.49 -18.25
N ILE A 347 -2.34 6.05 -17.57
CA ILE A 347 -2.47 4.65 -17.14
C ILE A 347 -3.70 4.00 -17.79
N LEU A 348 -4.91 4.50 -17.50
CA LEU A 348 -6.13 3.83 -17.95
C LEU A 348 -6.23 3.81 -19.47
N ALA A 349 -6.05 4.94 -20.14
CA ALA A 349 -6.19 5.03 -21.59
C ALA A 349 -5.22 4.10 -22.35
N PRO A 350 -3.88 4.08 -22.09
CA PRO A 350 -2.97 3.18 -22.80
C PRO A 350 -3.21 1.70 -22.47
N VAL A 351 -3.58 1.34 -21.23
CA VAL A 351 -3.88 -0.05 -20.88
C VAL A 351 -5.17 -0.50 -21.58
N LEU A 352 -6.20 0.37 -21.65
CA LEU A 352 -7.44 0.09 -22.37
C LEU A 352 -7.17 -0.12 -23.85
N GLU A 353 -6.39 0.76 -24.51
CA GLU A 353 -6.00 0.62 -25.92
C GLU A 353 -5.32 -0.75 -26.18
N TYR A 354 -4.41 -1.15 -25.28
CA TYR A 354 -3.79 -2.47 -25.36
C TYR A 354 -4.81 -3.59 -25.25
N LEU A 355 -5.73 -3.56 -24.27
CA LEU A 355 -6.76 -4.59 -24.08
C LEU A 355 -7.71 -4.66 -25.29
N GLU A 356 -8.14 -3.52 -25.82
CA GLU A 356 -8.97 -3.45 -27.04
C GLU A 356 -8.22 -4.03 -28.26
N SER A 357 -6.89 -3.89 -28.34
CA SER A 357 -6.07 -4.40 -29.46
C SER A 357 -5.79 -5.91 -29.41
N CYS A 358 -5.90 -6.55 -28.24
CA CYS A 358 -5.58 -7.98 -28.08
C CYS A 358 -6.61 -8.92 -28.70
N GLY A 359 -7.86 -8.48 -28.88
CA GLY A 359 -8.95 -9.32 -29.33
C GLY A 359 -9.46 -10.33 -28.30
N ASP A 360 -8.96 -10.28 -27.08
CA ASP A 360 -9.46 -11.04 -25.93
C ASP A 360 -10.61 -10.27 -25.28
N ASP A 361 -11.49 -10.98 -24.57
CA ASP A 361 -12.47 -10.33 -23.72
C ASP A 361 -11.81 -9.74 -22.48
N PHE A 362 -12.32 -8.60 -22.01
CA PHE A 362 -11.76 -7.97 -20.84
C PHE A 362 -12.78 -7.26 -19.96
N GLY A 363 -12.44 -7.14 -18.69
CA GLY A 363 -13.14 -6.34 -17.70
C GLY A 363 -12.23 -5.26 -17.12
N VAL A 364 -12.82 -4.12 -16.77
CA VAL A 364 -12.14 -3.01 -16.10
C VAL A 364 -12.94 -2.60 -14.88
N MET A 365 -12.31 -2.61 -13.71
CA MET A 365 -12.88 -2.07 -12.48
C MET A 365 -12.02 -0.89 -12.01
N VAL A 366 -12.67 0.25 -11.74
CA VAL A 366 -12.01 1.43 -11.18
C VAL A 366 -12.73 1.87 -9.91
N LEU A 367 -11.97 2.06 -8.84
CA LEU A 367 -12.46 2.61 -7.58
C LEU A 367 -11.30 3.15 -6.75
N PRO A 368 -11.49 4.19 -5.92
CA PRO A 368 -10.58 4.46 -4.81
C PRO A 368 -10.75 3.39 -3.72
N ASP A 369 -9.75 3.23 -2.90
CA ASP A 369 -9.83 2.32 -1.75
C ASP A 369 -10.56 2.95 -0.56
N HIS A 370 -10.30 4.21 -0.28
CA HIS A 370 -10.98 5.07 0.72
C HIS A 370 -11.01 6.53 0.26
N PRO A 371 -11.82 7.40 0.88
CA PRO A 371 -11.68 8.84 0.71
C PRO A 371 -10.50 9.39 1.54
N THR A 372 -9.77 10.36 0.96
CA THR A 372 -8.77 11.17 1.67
C THR A 372 -9.08 12.66 1.50
N PRO A 373 -10.12 13.16 2.19
CA PRO A 373 -10.56 14.52 1.98
C PRO A 373 -9.48 15.55 2.27
N VAL A 374 -9.24 16.45 1.30
CA VAL A 374 -8.26 17.53 1.39
C VAL A 374 -8.44 18.37 2.66
N ARG A 375 -9.70 18.61 3.05
CA ARG A 375 -10.06 19.35 4.27
C ARG A 375 -9.59 18.63 5.54
N LEU A 376 -9.67 17.30 5.58
CA LEU A 376 -9.35 16.50 6.76
C LEU A 376 -7.88 16.11 6.83
N ARG A 377 -7.20 16.01 5.68
CA ARG A 377 -5.81 15.54 5.54
C ARG A 377 -5.58 14.14 6.13
N THR A 378 -6.62 13.33 6.12
CA THR A 378 -6.61 11.95 6.63
C THR A 378 -7.73 11.15 5.99
N HIS A 379 -7.62 9.84 6.08
CA HIS A 379 -8.61 8.92 5.54
C HIS A 379 -9.94 8.95 6.27
N THR A 380 -11.01 8.61 5.56
CA THR A 380 -12.33 8.34 6.16
C THR A 380 -12.81 6.96 5.73
N SER A 381 -13.75 6.40 6.49
CA SER A 381 -14.39 5.11 6.19
C SER A 381 -15.71 5.27 5.40
N ALA A 382 -15.93 6.42 4.76
CA ALA A 382 -17.12 6.60 3.93
C ALA A 382 -17.10 5.66 2.71
N PRO A 383 -18.26 5.24 2.17
CA PRO A 383 -18.34 4.49 0.94
C PRO A 383 -17.70 5.24 -0.23
N VAL A 384 -17.08 4.50 -1.14
CA VAL A 384 -16.42 5.05 -2.32
C VAL A 384 -17.15 4.63 -3.61
N PRO A 385 -17.10 5.45 -4.68
CA PRO A 385 -17.67 5.09 -5.97
C PRO A 385 -16.85 4.00 -6.65
N TYR A 386 -17.53 3.11 -7.37
CA TYR A 386 -16.89 2.14 -8.27
C TYR A 386 -17.65 2.03 -9.59
N PHE A 387 -16.93 1.62 -10.65
CA PHE A 387 -17.56 1.05 -11.81
C PHE A 387 -16.92 -0.28 -12.20
N MET A 388 -17.74 -1.15 -12.84
CA MET A 388 -17.32 -2.43 -13.43
C MET A 388 -17.75 -2.45 -14.89
N TYR A 389 -16.78 -2.42 -15.78
CA TYR A 389 -16.95 -2.53 -17.23
C TYR A 389 -16.68 -3.95 -17.71
N SER A 390 -17.40 -4.41 -18.72
CA SER A 390 -17.11 -5.65 -19.45
C SER A 390 -17.16 -5.39 -20.95
N SER A 391 -16.18 -5.89 -21.71
CA SER A 391 -16.18 -5.79 -23.18
C SER A 391 -17.37 -6.54 -23.82
N GLN A 392 -17.91 -7.54 -23.12
CA GLN A 392 -19.02 -8.37 -23.59
C GLN A 392 -20.41 -7.79 -23.31
N LYS A 393 -20.51 -6.82 -22.38
CA LYS A 393 -21.79 -6.31 -21.88
C LYS A 393 -21.80 -4.81 -21.80
N LYS A 394 -22.94 -4.23 -22.13
CA LYS A 394 -23.21 -2.83 -21.83
C LYS A 394 -24.24 -2.74 -20.72
N ALA A 395 -23.95 -1.97 -19.70
CA ALA A 395 -24.90 -1.58 -18.66
C ALA A 395 -25.29 -0.11 -18.85
N ASP A 396 -26.38 0.29 -18.21
CA ASP A 396 -26.80 1.69 -18.13
C ASP A 396 -26.04 2.35 -16.97
N GLY A 397 -24.86 2.90 -17.27
CA GLY A 397 -23.96 3.51 -16.32
C GLY A 397 -24.23 4.99 -16.04
N VAL A 398 -23.17 5.78 -15.93
CA VAL A 398 -23.22 7.24 -15.69
C VAL A 398 -22.35 7.98 -16.70
N SER A 399 -22.80 9.12 -17.16
CA SER A 399 -22.06 9.94 -18.16
C SER A 399 -20.80 10.60 -17.60
N CYS A 400 -20.71 10.76 -16.29
CA CYS A 400 -19.54 11.27 -15.58
C CYS A 400 -19.36 10.46 -14.30
N PHE A 401 -18.19 9.87 -14.09
CA PHE A 401 -17.89 9.06 -12.92
C PHE A 401 -17.47 9.94 -11.74
N THR A 402 -18.36 10.05 -10.76
CA THR A 402 -18.17 10.85 -9.55
C THR A 402 -18.85 10.19 -8.36
N GLU A 403 -18.56 10.68 -7.16
CA GLU A 403 -19.22 10.25 -5.91
C GLU A 403 -20.75 10.37 -6.03
N ALA A 404 -21.22 11.55 -6.43
CA ALA A 404 -22.65 11.84 -6.53
C ALA A 404 -23.37 11.00 -7.59
N THR A 405 -22.77 10.79 -8.77
CA THR A 405 -23.39 9.99 -9.83
C THR A 405 -23.41 8.50 -9.51
N ALA A 406 -22.40 8.00 -8.81
CA ALA A 406 -22.35 6.63 -8.31
C ALA A 406 -23.39 6.40 -7.19
N GLU A 407 -23.52 7.32 -6.26
CA GLU A 407 -24.55 7.26 -5.20
C GLU A 407 -25.96 7.27 -5.78
N ALA A 408 -26.20 8.10 -6.80
CA ALA A 408 -27.51 8.19 -7.46
C ALA A 408 -27.97 6.87 -8.14
N LYS A 409 -27.05 5.92 -8.40
CA LYS A 409 -27.41 4.59 -8.88
C LYS A 409 -28.06 3.70 -7.82
N ASN A 410 -28.03 4.08 -6.55
CA ASN A 410 -28.58 3.32 -5.43
C ASN A 410 -28.10 1.85 -5.38
N ALA A 411 -26.92 1.57 -5.91
CA ALA A 411 -26.27 0.26 -5.91
C ALA A 411 -25.15 0.26 -4.86
N PHE A 412 -25.54 0.04 -3.61
CA PHE A 412 -24.59 0.03 -2.49
C PHE A 412 -24.14 -1.39 -2.15
N MET A 413 -22.82 -1.58 -2.05
CA MET A 413 -22.18 -2.81 -1.57
C MET A 413 -21.63 -2.59 -0.17
N PRO A 414 -22.24 -3.19 0.87
CA PRO A 414 -21.86 -2.94 2.25
C PRO A 414 -20.59 -3.68 2.70
N ASP A 415 -20.04 -4.55 1.87
CA ASP A 415 -18.87 -5.38 2.17
C ASP A 415 -17.93 -5.42 0.97
N GLY A 416 -16.84 -4.63 1.04
CA GLY A 416 -15.82 -4.55 0.00
C GLY A 416 -15.14 -5.89 -0.29
N SER A 417 -15.13 -6.83 0.66
CA SER A 417 -14.56 -8.16 0.44
C SER A 417 -15.33 -9.02 -0.57
N LYS A 418 -16.51 -8.59 -0.99
CA LYS A 418 -17.32 -9.22 -2.04
C LYS A 418 -17.12 -8.60 -3.42
N LEU A 419 -16.41 -7.47 -3.50
CA LEU A 419 -16.33 -6.67 -4.73
C LEU A 419 -15.61 -7.42 -5.85
N MET A 420 -14.43 -7.99 -5.59
CA MET A 420 -13.65 -8.73 -6.60
C MET A 420 -14.43 -9.90 -7.18
N GLN A 421 -15.08 -10.71 -6.33
CA GLN A 421 -15.91 -11.82 -6.81
C GLN A 421 -17.08 -11.30 -7.66
N SER A 422 -17.74 -10.22 -7.23
CA SER A 422 -18.83 -9.60 -7.98
C SER A 422 -18.37 -9.07 -9.34
N PHE A 423 -17.14 -8.54 -9.44
CA PHE A 423 -16.56 -8.09 -10.70
C PHE A 423 -16.26 -9.24 -11.65
N ILE A 424 -15.62 -10.31 -11.17
CA ILE A 424 -15.33 -11.51 -11.96
C ILE A 424 -16.64 -12.12 -12.46
N ASP A 425 -17.59 -12.37 -11.57
CA ASP A 425 -18.92 -12.90 -11.90
C ASP A 425 -19.68 -12.03 -12.93
N TYR A 426 -19.55 -10.71 -12.82
CA TYR A 426 -20.18 -9.78 -13.77
C TYR A 426 -19.57 -9.89 -15.16
N CYS A 427 -18.28 -10.12 -15.26
CA CYS A 427 -17.61 -10.26 -16.57
C CYS A 427 -17.83 -11.63 -17.23
N GLU A 428 -17.97 -12.70 -16.43
CA GLU A 428 -18.09 -14.08 -16.96
C GLU A 428 -19.53 -14.51 -17.29
N LYS A 429 -20.54 -13.89 -16.70
CA LYS A 429 -21.99 -14.21 -16.90
C LYS A 429 -22.65 -13.30 -17.91
#